data_294065b9829ab439b4125578a7d9a4a4
#
_entry.id   294065b9829ab439b4125578a7d9a4a4
#
_cell.length_a   1.000
_cell.length_b   1.000
_cell.length_c   1.000
_cell.angle_alpha   90.00
_cell.angle_beta   90.00
_cell.angle_gamma   90.00
#
_symmetry.space_group_name_H-M   'P 1'
#
loop_
_entity.id
_entity.type
_entity.pdbx_description
1 polymer ?
#
loop_
_entity_poly.entity_id
_entity_poly.type
_entity_poly.pdbx_seq_one_letter_code
_entity_poly.pdbx_strand_id
1 'polypeptide(L)'
;PESEYEWVTHEAVIGKDEVAIAIMGHRKIPGTNKKTEEATGVGGANPGQEAAWGPSGTREKPTGLGIVNLRTREMIIAGQTKSGSGLWHVSGSADGRFAVGDDFARNIYLIDRHNSEMILLSAGHKTTAADHPHPTMSPDGTKIQIQSAMLSPDGKSMNICIIPVPEEWLKRKYN
;
A
#
# COMPACT_ATOMS: atom_id res chain seq x y z
N PRO A 1 0.13 -4.48 -16.54
CA PRO A 1 -0.97 -3.52 -16.48
C PRO A 1 -1.97 -3.80 -17.59
N GLU A 2 -3.27 -3.68 -17.28
CA GLU A 2 -4.34 -3.89 -18.25
C GLU A 2 -4.61 -2.65 -19.12
N SER A 3 -4.04 -1.52 -18.73
CA SER A 3 -4.14 -0.27 -19.48
C SER A 3 -2.82 0.51 -19.48
N GLU A 4 -2.66 1.40 -20.43
CA GLU A 4 -1.51 2.30 -20.49
C GLU A 4 -1.42 3.28 -19.31
N TYR A 5 -2.48 3.36 -18.51
CA TYR A 5 -2.59 4.25 -17.35
C TYR A 5 -2.48 3.54 -16.00
N GLU A 6 -2.15 2.27 -16.01
CA GLU A 6 -1.95 1.48 -14.80
C GLU A 6 -0.49 1.11 -14.62
N TRP A 7 -0.06 1.14 -13.39
CA TRP A 7 1.31 0.83 -13.02
C TRP A 7 1.32 -0.23 -11.91
N VAL A 8 1.99 -1.33 -12.18
CA VAL A 8 2.25 -2.40 -11.21
C VAL A 8 3.71 -2.33 -10.82
N THR A 9 3.98 -2.24 -9.53
CA THR A 9 5.33 -2.06 -9.00
C THR A 9 5.46 -2.53 -7.55
N HIS A 10 6.66 -2.45 -7.00
CA HIS A 10 6.98 -2.75 -5.60
C HIS A 10 6.50 -4.14 -5.17
N GLU A 11 7.13 -5.14 -5.73
CA GLU A 11 6.81 -6.55 -5.49
C GLU A 11 7.45 -7.04 -4.18
N ALA A 12 6.70 -7.80 -3.41
CA ALA A 12 7.18 -8.50 -2.23
C ALA A 12 6.65 -9.93 -2.19
N VAL A 13 7.52 -10.90 -1.97
CA VAL A 13 7.10 -12.29 -1.75
C VAL A 13 6.42 -12.38 -0.38
N ILE A 14 5.24 -12.98 -0.36
CA ILE A 14 4.47 -13.25 0.85
C ILE A 14 3.93 -14.67 0.81
N GLY A 15 3.77 -15.29 1.99
CA GLY A 15 3.32 -16.69 2.00
C GLY A 15 4.26 -17.61 1.22
N LYS A 16 3.70 -18.68 0.68
CA LYS A 16 4.47 -19.72 0.01
C LYS A 16 4.62 -19.51 -1.50
N ASP A 17 3.54 -19.14 -2.16
CA ASP A 17 3.45 -19.07 -3.62
C ASP A 17 2.79 -17.76 -4.09
N GLU A 18 2.97 -16.70 -3.32
CA GLU A 18 2.28 -15.43 -3.57
C GLU A 18 3.23 -14.24 -3.60
N VAL A 19 2.86 -13.25 -4.39
CA VAL A 19 3.55 -11.98 -4.48
C VAL A 19 2.55 -10.86 -4.24
N ALA A 20 2.84 -10.02 -3.25
CA ALA A 20 2.15 -8.75 -3.09
C ALA A 20 2.73 -7.73 -4.06
N ILE A 21 1.86 -6.93 -4.65
CA ILE A 21 2.20 -5.89 -5.62
C ILE A 21 1.43 -4.61 -5.31
N ALA A 22 2.05 -3.48 -5.57
CA ALA A 22 1.35 -2.21 -5.58
C ALA A 22 0.75 -1.97 -6.96
N ILE A 23 -0.54 -1.69 -7.01
CA ILE A 23 -1.23 -1.32 -8.25
C ILE A 23 -1.65 0.14 -8.12
N MET A 24 -1.04 0.99 -8.93
CA MET A 24 -1.30 2.42 -8.95
C MET A 24 -1.92 2.81 -10.27
N GLY A 25 -2.91 3.71 -10.22
CA GLY A 25 -3.54 4.22 -11.42
C GLY A 25 -2.80 5.42 -11.99
N HIS A 26 -2.22 5.27 -13.16
CA HIS A 26 -1.80 6.39 -14.02
C HIS A 26 -2.95 6.74 -14.96
N ARG A 27 -4.09 7.17 -14.38
CA ARG A 27 -5.30 7.40 -15.16
C ARG A 27 -5.28 8.77 -15.79
N LYS A 28 -5.90 8.86 -16.95
CA LYS A 28 -6.23 10.14 -17.54
C LYS A 28 -7.23 10.88 -16.67
N ILE A 29 -6.91 12.10 -16.29
CA ILE A 29 -7.82 12.94 -15.50
C ILE A 29 -9.02 13.31 -16.39
N PRO A 30 -10.26 13.04 -15.96
CA PRO A 30 -11.44 13.37 -16.74
C PRO A 30 -11.45 14.85 -17.17
N GLY A 31 -11.79 15.11 -18.42
CA GLY A 31 -11.81 16.46 -18.99
C GLY A 31 -10.45 17.09 -19.31
N THR A 32 -9.37 16.34 -19.15
CA THR A 32 -8.01 16.80 -19.52
C THR A 32 -7.30 15.79 -20.41
N ASN A 33 -6.18 16.20 -21.00
CA ASN A 33 -5.27 15.30 -21.69
C ASN A 33 -4.09 14.86 -20.79
N LYS A 34 -4.09 15.25 -19.52
CA LYS A 34 -3.03 14.93 -18.58
C LYS A 34 -3.26 13.57 -17.94
N LYS A 35 -2.21 12.80 -17.79
CA LYS A 35 -2.16 11.62 -16.94
C LYS A 35 -2.09 12.07 -15.48
N THR A 36 -2.45 11.20 -14.56
CA THR A 36 -2.34 11.45 -13.11
C THR A 36 -0.92 11.85 -12.72
N GLU A 37 0.07 11.18 -13.27
CA GLU A 37 1.48 11.46 -13.07
C GLU A 37 1.86 12.90 -13.47
N GLU A 38 1.42 13.34 -14.65
CA GLU A 38 1.68 14.69 -15.15
C GLU A 38 1.00 15.77 -14.29
N ALA A 39 -0.15 15.44 -13.70
CA ALA A 39 -0.88 16.37 -12.85
C ALA A 39 -0.31 16.46 -11.43
N THR A 40 0.28 15.38 -10.92
CA THR A 40 0.74 15.31 -9.54
C THR A 40 2.25 15.47 -9.40
N GLY A 41 3.01 15.31 -10.48
CA GLY A 41 4.47 15.31 -10.46
C GLY A 41 5.10 14.13 -9.73
N VAL A 42 4.31 13.18 -9.29
CA VAL A 42 4.75 11.94 -8.62
C VAL A 42 3.99 10.80 -9.27
N GLY A 43 4.65 9.73 -9.63
CA GLY A 43 4.06 8.60 -10.35
C GLY A 43 2.87 7.95 -9.68
N GLY A 44 1.84 8.70 -9.39
CA GLY A 44 0.63 8.23 -8.73
C GLY A 44 -0.31 9.33 -8.28
N ALA A 45 -1.27 8.92 -7.52
CA ALA A 45 -2.36 9.72 -7.03
C ALA A 45 -1.96 10.50 -5.76
N ASN A 46 -2.00 11.81 -5.77
CA ASN A 46 -1.88 12.59 -4.54
C ASN A 46 -3.20 12.59 -3.76
N PRO A 47 -3.13 12.48 -2.44
CA PRO A 47 -4.31 12.66 -1.58
C PRO A 47 -5.00 14.00 -1.86
N GLY A 48 -6.32 13.99 -1.94
CA GLY A 48 -7.13 15.16 -2.23
C GLY A 48 -7.44 15.39 -3.71
N GLN A 49 -6.89 14.57 -4.61
CA GLN A 49 -7.19 14.65 -6.04
C GLN A 49 -8.06 13.49 -6.54
N GLU A 50 -8.50 12.62 -5.65
CA GLU A 50 -9.20 11.38 -5.95
C GLU A 50 -10.49 11.60 -6.73
N ALA A 51 -11.17 12.72 -6.47
CA ALA A 51 -12.38 13.07 -7.19
C ALA A 51 -12.14 13.28 -8.70
N ALA A 52 -10.92 13.65 -9.09
CA ALA A 52 -10.55 13.84 -10.49
C ALA A 52 -10.29 12.52 -11.23
N TRP A 53 -10.12 11.41 -10.52
CA TRP A 53 -9.75 10.13 -11.14
C TRP A 53 -10.92 9.19 -11.34
N GLY A 54 -12.05 9.52 -10.77
CA GLY A 54 -13.20 8.64 -10.74
C GLY A 54 -12.98 7.42 -9.84
N PRO A 55 -13.95 6.51 -9.79
CA PRO A 55 -13.89 5.36 -8.89
C PRO A 55 -12.67 4.49 -9.22
N SER A 56 -11.98 4.10 -8.15
CA SER A 56 -10.85 3.18 -8.20
C SER A 56 -11.21 1.88 -7.50
N GLY A 57 -10.43 0.84 -7.78
CA GLY A 57 -10.66 -0.45 -7.16
C GLY A 57 -11.81 -1.22 -7.73
N THR A 58 -12.28 -0.86 -8.90
CA THR A 58 -13.19 -1.68 -9.68
C THR A 58 -12.40 -2.74 -10.45
N ARG A 59 -13.10 -3.71 -11.02
CA ARG A 59 -12.47 -4.72 -11.88
C ARG A 59 -11.79 -4.09 -13.10
N GLU A 60 -12.36 -3.03 -13.61
CA GLU A 60 -11.86 -2.30 -14.78
C GLU A 60 -10.70 -1.34 -14.42
N LYS A 61 -10.61 -0.96 -13.16
CA LYS A 61 -9.61 -0.03 -12.65
C LYS A 61 -9.08 -0.47 -11.29
N PRO A 62 -8.40 -1.62 -11.22
CA PRO A 62 -7.89 -2.11 -9.96
C PRO A 62 -6.76 -1.20 -9.48
N THR A 63 -6.86 -0.72 -8.25
CA THR A 63 -5.78 -0.02 -7.55
C THR A 63 -5.74 -0.50 -6.12
N GLY A 64 -4.56 -0.50 -5.51
CA GLY A 64 -4.40 -0.96 -4.15
C GLY A 64 -3.23 -1.92 -3.99
N LEU A 65 -3.29 -2.74 -2.96
CA LEU A 65 -2.40 -3.87 -2.76
C LEU A 65 -3.02 -5.10 -3.42
N GLY A 66 -2.40 -5.54 -4.50
CA GLY A 66 -2.75 -6.77 -5.16
C GLY A 66 -1.93 -7.95 -4.64
N ILE A 67 -2.49 -9.14 -4.70
CA ILE A 67 -1.77 -10.38 -4.41
C ILE A 67 -1.98 -11.34 -5.57
N VAL A 68 -0.88 -11.79 -6.14
CA VAL A 68 -0.85 -12.75 -7.24
C VAL A 68 -0.40 -14.10 -6.72
N ASN A 69 -1.20 -15.14 -6.94
CA ASN A 69 -0.79 -16.50 -6.71
C ASN A 69 0.00 -17.00 -7.94
N LEU A 70 1.25 -17.38 -7.74
CA LEU A 70 2.16 -17.77 -8.82
C LEU A 70 1.80 -19.12 -9.47
N ARG A 71 1.02 -19.97 -8.79
CA ARG A 71 0.58 -21.27 -9.34
C ARG A 71 -0.69 -21.14 -10.15
N THR A 72 -1.71 -20.48 -9.56
CA THR A 72 -3.02 -20.37 -10.22
C THR A 72 -3.07 -19.17 -11.17
N ARG A 73 -2.16 -18.21 -11.03
CA ARG A 73 -2.13 -16.91 -11.74
C ARG A 73 -3.34 -16.02 -11.42
N GLU A 74 -4.06 -16.36 -10.38
CA GLU A 74 -5.14 -15.52 -9.87
C GLU A 74 -4.58 -14.30 -9.16
N MET A 75 -5.22 -13.17 -9.35
CA MET A 75 -4.93 -11.93 -8.65
C MET A 75 -6.16 -11.48 -7.87
N ILE A 76 -5.94 -11.10 -6.63
CA ILE A 76 -6.95 -10.45 -5.78
C ILE A 76 -6.46 -9.06 -5.36
N ILE A 77 -7.39 -8.14 -5.12
CA ILE A 77 -7.09 -6.90 -4.43
C ILE A 77 -7.34 -7.13 -2.94
N ALA A 78 -6.26 -7.17 -2.18
CA ALA A 78 -6.31 -7.46 -0.75
C ALA A 78 -6.61 -6.21 0.10
N GLY A 79 -6.28 -5.03 -0.40
CA GLY A 79 -6.56 -3.79 0.30
C GLY A 79 -6.57 -2.59 -0.63
N GLN A 80 -7.45 -1.62 -0.32
CA GLN A 80 -7.59 -0.37 -1.05
C GLN A 80 -7.85 0.76 -0.09
N THR A 81 -7.23 1.90 -0.31
CA THR A 81 -7.57 3.12 0.40
C THR A 81 -8.94 3.64 -0.06
N LYS A 82 -9.68 4.29 0.83
CA LYS A 82 -10.97 4.93 0.48
C LYS A 82 -10.81 6.00 -0.59
N SER A 83 -9.67 6.66 -0.61
CA SER A 83 -9.32 7.66 -1.60
C SER A 83 -9.06 7.06 -2.98
N GLY A 84 -8.78 5.76 -3.06
CA GLY A 84 -8.42 5.09 -4.29
C GLY A 84 -7.02 5.44 -4.81
N SER A 85 -6.20 6.08 -3.97
CA SER A 85 -4.83 6.45 -4.35
C SER A 85 -3.90 5.25 -4.49
N GLY A 86 -4.33 4.09 -4.07
CA GLY A 86 -3.51 2.89 -4.04
C GLY A 86 -2.58 2.81 -2.83
N LEU A 87 -1.86 1.72 -2.74
CA LEU A 87 -0.77 1.53 -1.79
C LEU A 87 0.53 1.47 -2.58
N TRP A 88 1.57 2.12 -2.10
CA TRP A 88 2.80 2.28 -2.86
C TRP A 88 3.82 1.17 -2.57
N HIS A 89 4.32 1.12 -1.34
CA HIS A 89 5.24 0.05 -0.95
C HIS A 89 4.46 -1.01 -0.21
N VAL A 90 4.75 -2.26 -0.49
CA VAL A 90 3.99 -3.39 0.03
C VAL A 90 4.91 -4.45 0.59
N SER A 91 4.44 -5.15 1.61
CA SER A 91 5.11 -6.28 2.21
C SER A 91 4.07 -7.20 2.86
N GLY A 92 4.49 -8.32 3.43
CA GLY A 92 3.59 -9.20 4.17
C GLY A 92 4.32 -10.23 5.02
N SER A 93 3.58 -10.95 5.83
CA SER A 93 4.09 -12.01 6.70
C SER A 93 4.46 -13.26 5.89
N ALA A 94 5.43 -14.02 6.39
CA ALA A 94 5.90 -15.23 5.71
C ALA A 94 4.83 -16.33 5.63
N ASP A 95 3.86 -16.33 6.54
CA ASP A 95 2.70 -17.23 6.50
C ASP A 95 1.59 -16.75 5.55
N GLY A 96 1.74 -15.56 4.98
CA GLY A 96 0.75 -14.96 4.08
C GLY A 96 -0.50 -14.43 4.75
N ARG A 97 -0.58 -14.41 6.08
CA ARG A 97 -1.76 -13.95 6.81
C ARG A 97 -1.97 -12.46 6.71
N PHE A 98 -0.91 -11.69 6.91
CA PHE A 98 -0.96 -10.25 6.88
C PHE A 98 -0.26 -9.68 5.66
N ALA A 99 -0.80 -8.57 5.18
CA ALA A 99 -0.13 -7.68 4.25
C ALA A 99 -0.06 -6.27 4.85
N VAL A 100 0.90 -5.49 4.43
CA VAL A 100 1.09 -4.11 4.87
C VAL A 100 1.46 -3.25 3.66
N GLY A 101 1.00 -2.01 3.67
CA GLY A 101 1.38 -1.04 2.65
C GLY A 101 1.31 0.39 3.16
N ASP A 102 2.00 1.30 2.49
CA ASP A 102 1.88 2.74 2.72
C ASP A 102 1.13 3.41 1.57
N ASP A 103 0.40 4.47 1.88
CA ASP A 103 -0.25 5.31 0.88
C ASP A 103 0.61 6.56 0.55
N PHE A 104 0.15 7.36 -0.40
CA PHE A 104 0.82 8.59 -0.79
C PHE A 104 0.79 9.69 0.29
N ALA A 105 -0.10 9.58 1.26
CA ALA A 105 -0.10 10.42 2.46
C ALA A 105 0.85 9.90 3.54
N ARG A 106 1.58 8.81 3.25
CA ARG A 106 2.53 8.15 4.15
C ARG A 106 1.89 7.51 5.38
N ASN A 107 0.64 7.14 5.25
CA ASN A 107 -0.05 6.33 6.24
C ASN A 107 0.31 4.86 6.05
N ILE A 108 0.38 4.12 7.14
CA ILE A 108 0.65 2.68 7.13
C ILE A 108 -0.66 1.94 7.37
N TYR A 109 -0.97 1.02 6.48
CA TYR A 109 -2.15 0.17 6.57
C TYR A 109 -1.75 -1.29 6.78
N LEU A 110 -2.41 -1.93 7.73
CA LEU A 110 -2.33 -3.37 7.95
C LEU A 110 -3.58 -4.05 7.42
N ILE A 111 -3.39 -5.15 6.72
CA ILE A 111 -4.45 -5.93 6.07
C ILE A 111 -4.43 -7.34 6.64
N ASP A 112 -5.57 -7.78 7.18
CA ASP A 112 -5.83 -9.18 7.51
C ASP A 112 -6.50 -9.85 6.30
N ARG A 113 -5.77 -10.75 5.67
CA ARG A 113 -6.19 -11.37 4.41
C ARG A 113 -7.31 -12.39 4.57
N HIS A 114 -7.49 -12.96 5.77
CA HIS A 114 -8.54 -13.95 5.99
C HIS A 114 -9.94 -13.35 5.98
N ASN A 115 -10.09 -12.16 6.53
CA ASN A 115 -11.39 -11.48 6.59
C ASN A 115 -11.45 -10.21 5.73
N SER A 116 -10.40 -9.94 4.94
CA SER A 116 -10.30 -8.76 4.08
C SER A 116 -10.48 -7.44 4.83
N GLU A 117 -10.03 -7.41 6.08
CA GLU A 117 -10.08 -6.22 6.93
C GLU A 117 -8.79 -5.42 6.77
N MET A 118 -8.94 -4.13 6.62
CA MET A 118 -7.82 -3.20 6.55
C MET A 118 -7.99 -2.09 7.58
N ILE A 119 -6.94 -1.83 8.36
CA ILE A 119 -6.92 -0.73 9.32
C ILE A 119 -5.81 0.26 9.00
N LEU A 120 -6.04 1.53 9.32
CA LEU A 120 -5.00 2.52 9.45
C LEU A 120 -4.20 2.24 10.71
N LEU A 121 -2.99 1.72 10.55
CA LEU A 121 -2.15 1.30 11.66
C LEU A 121 -1.33 2.45 12.25
N SER A 122 -0.80 3.31 11.40
CA SER A 122 0.02 4.44 11.80
C SER A 122 -0.05 5.56 10.78
N ALA A 123 0.03 6.81 11.25
CA ALA A 123 -0.07 8.00 10.43
C ALA A 123 0.85 9.13 10.96
N GLY A 124 0.93 10.24 10.24
CA GLY A 124 1.71 11.40 10.64
C GLY A 124 3.22 11.27 10.38
N HIS A 125 3.60 10.31 9.54
CA HIS A 125 4.99 10.12 9.14
C HIS A 125 5.44 11.29 8.27
N LYS A 126 6.25 12.16 8.87
CA LYS A 126 6.83 13.29 8.16
C LYS A 126 8.04 12.81 7.39
N THR A 127 8.05 13.05 6.12
CA THR A 127 9.23 12.95 5.30
C THR A 127 9.40 14.30 4.62
N THR A 128 10.33 15.08 5.07
CA THR A 128 10.73 16.33 4.42
C THR A 128 11.63 16.06 3.21
N ALA A 129 12.17 14.84 3.13
CA ALA A 129 12.78 14.30 1.93
C ALA A 129 11.71 13.70 1.02
N ALA A 130 12.03 13.47 -0.23
CA ALA A 130 11.18 12.75 -1.18
C ALA A 130 11.05 11.24 -0.84
N ASP A 131 11.23 10.88 0.43
CA ASP A 131 11.27 9.51 0.91
C ASP A 131 9.95 9.10 1.58
N HIS A 132 9.68 7.81 1.61
CA HIS A 132 8.44 7.21 2.07
C HIS A 132 8.71 6.21 3.19
N PRO A 133 7.70 5.78 3.96
CA PRO A 133 7.89 4.86 5.07
C PRO A 133 8.48 3.50 4.71
N HIS A 134 8.23 2.98 3.53
CA HIS A 134 8.70 1.65 3.08
C HIS A 134 8.43 0.55 4.11
N PRO A 135 7.18 0.20 4.40
CA PRO A 135 6.86 -0.78 5.41
C PRO A 135 7.38 -2.17 5.02
N THR A 136 8.08 -2.79 5.94
CA THR A 136 8.57 -4.17 5.81
C THR A 136 8.11 -4.97 7.01
N MET A 137 7.36 -6.04 6.76
CA MET A 137 6.87 -6.91 7.83
C MET A 137 7.94 -7.91 8.28
N SER A 138 8.03 -8.14 9.58
CA SER A 138 8.86 -9.22 10.12
C SER A 138 8.35 -10.59 9.64
N PRO A 139 9.23 -11.59 9.44
CA PRO A 139 8.83 -12.91 8.96
C PRO A 139 7.76 -13.58 9.83
N ASP A 140 7.78 -13.35 11.13
CA ASP A 140 6.80 -13.87 12.09
C ASP A 140 5.47 -13.09 12.10
N GLY A 141 5.36 -12.03 11.28
CA GLY A 141 4.14 -11.24 11.18
C GLY A 141 3.80 -10.39 12.41
N THR A 142 4.73 -10.23 13.36
CA THR A 142 4.43 -9.55 14.64
C THR A 142 4.80 -8.07 14.65
N LYS A 143 5.64 -7.63 13.73
CA LYS A 143 6.19 -6.26 13.69
C LYS A 143 6.29 -5.75 12.27
N ILE A 144 6.24 -4.44 12.14
CA ILE A 144 6.45 -3.73 10.89
C ILE A 144 7.57 -2.71 11.11
N GLN A 145 8.61 -2.81 10.31
CA GLN A 145 9.65 -1.81 10.25
C GLN A 145 9.27 -0.75 9.23
N ILE A 146 9.48 0.50 9.58
CA ILE A 146 9.35 1.65 8.67
C ILE A 146 10.52 2.60 8.87
N GLN A 147 10.72 3.49 7.91
CA GLN A 147 11.54 4.68 8.10
C GLN A 147 10.65 5.93 8.24
N SER A 148 10.98 6.80 9.17
CA SER A 148 10.21 8.00 9.42
C SER A 148 11.04 9.09 10.09
N ALA A 149 10.82 10.34 9.71
CA ALA A 149 11.40 11.50 10.38
C ALA A 149 10.50 12.04 11.51
N MET A 150 9.38 11.37 11.82
CA MET A 150 8.42 11.87 12.82
C MET A 150 9.01 12.01 14.23
N LEU A 151 10.02 11.21 14.55
CA LEU A 151 10.68 11.22 15.85
C LEU A 151 11.90 12.15 15.90
N SER A 152 12.29 12.75 14.78
CA SER A 152 13.43 13.66 14.76
C SER A 152 13.00 15.09 15.12
N PRO A 153 13.77 15.81 15.94
CA PRO A 153 13.44 17.18 16.31
C PRO A 153 13.39 18.15 15.12
N ASP A 154 14.20 17.91 14.11
CA ASP A 154 14.28 18.72 12.89
C ASP A 154 13.26 18.30 11.81
N GLY A 155 12.57 17.17 12.01
CA GLY A 155 11.65 16.60 11.03
C GLY A 155 12.32 16.14 9.72
N LYS A 156 13.65 16.01 9.69
CA LYS A 156 14.44 15.71 8.48
C LYS A 156 15.25 14.42 8.60
N SER A 157 15.66 14.10 9.82
CA SER A 157 16.48 12.92 10.06
C SER A 157 15.61 11.68 10.13
N MET A 158 15.84 10.75 9.18
CA MET A 158 15.10 9.50 9.11
C MET A 158 15.57 8.54 10.21
N ASN A 159 14.61 7.92 10.87
CA ASN A 159 14.84 6.90 11.90
C ASN A 159 14.18 5.60 11.46
N ILE A 160 14.74 4.49 11.90
CA ILE A 160 14.05 3.20 11.83
C ILE A 160 13.06 3.14 12.99
N CYS A 161 11.81 2.95 12.66
CA CYS A 161 10.72 2.81 13.61
C CYS A 161 10.13 1.40 13.50
N ILE A 162 9.78 0.82 14.64
CA ILE A 162 9.13 -0.49 14.71
C ILE A 162 7.72 -0.30 15.25
N ILE A 163 6.75 -0.76 14.47
CA ILE A 163 5.32 -0.73 14.80
C ILE A 163 4.90 -2.17 15.13
N PRO A 164 4.41 -2.47 16.33
CA PRO A 164 3.87 -3.79 16.62
C PRO A 164 2.54 -4.00 15.89
N VAL A 165 2.30 -5.21 15.42
CA VAL A 165 0.96 -5.64 14.99
C VAL A 165 0.06 -5.70 16.22
N PRO A 166 -1.17 -5.18 16.18
CA PRO A 166 -2.09 -5.21 17.31
C PRO A 166 -2.29 -6.62 17.86
N GLU A 167 -2.22 -6.77 19.18
CA GLU A 167 -2.26 -8.08 19.82
C GLU A 167 -3.58 -8.82 19.54
N GLU A 168 -4.69 -8.10 19.49
CA GLU A 168 -6.00 -8.64 19.15
C GLU A 168 -6.03 -9.23 17.73
N TRP A 169 -5.22 -8.71 16.81
CA TRP A 169 -5.08 -9.25 15.45
C TRP A 169 -4.23 -10.51 15.45
N LEU A 170 -3.16 -10.54 16.22
CA LEU A 170 -2.31 -11.72 16.36
C LEU A 170 -3.05 -12.90 16.97
N LYS A 171 -4.00 -12.64 17.88
CA LYS A 171 -4.81 -13.65 18.59
C LYS A 171 -6.04 -14.13 17.84
N ARG A 172 -6.37 -13.52 16.69
CA ARG A 172 -7.54 -13.94 15.89
C ARG A 172 -7.42 -15.40 15.49
N LYS A 173 -8.51 -16.12 15.72
CA LYS A 173 -8.70 -17.49 15.20
C LYS A 173 -9.66 -17.43 14.04
N TYR A 174 -9.31 -18.10 12.98
CA TYR A 174 -10.17 -18.25 11.80
C TYR A 174 -10.74 -19.67 11.82
N ASN A 175 -12.05 -19.77 11.66
CA ASN A 175 -12.76 -21.06 11.57
C ASN A 175 -12.66 -21.62 10.16
#